data_3c6e678bd0f623e4db112a77b721ba5c
#
_entry.id   3c6e678bd0f623e4db112a77b721ba5c
#
_cell.length_a   1.000
_cell.length_b   1.000
_cell.length_c   1.000
_cell.angle_alpha   90.00
_cell.angle_beta   90.00
_cell.angle_gamma   90.00
#
_symmetry.space_group_name_H-M   'P 1'
#
loop_
_entity.id
_entity.type
_entity.pdbx_description
1 polymer ?
#
loop_
_entity_poly.entity_id
_entity_poly.type
_entity_poly.pdbx_seq_one_letter_code
_entity_poly.pdbx_strand_id
1 'polypeptide(L)'
;MIKSILIISFLSFSFAPFLNSAEGGPCKDYGDCDQFKPDLNNMASLQRGVGTFMKYCYSCHSLKYSRWGRVANDLQIPEDIFFEYLVPDQDAGPYDLMVAPIHELEIDNAPPDLTLVARKRTSSWVYTYLRAFYAVSYTHLTLPTILSV
;
A
#
# COMPACT_ATOMS: atom_id res chain seq x y z
N MET A 1 -32.00 62.11 1.43
CA MET A 1 -32.30 60.87 0.70
C MET A 1 -31.00 60.23 0.29
N ILE A 2 -30.49 59.33 1.11
CA ILE A 2 -29.23 58.63 0.91
C ILE A 2 -29.57 57.25 0.40
N LYS A 3 -29.24 56.98 -0.86
CA LYS A 3 -29.44 55.66 -1.49
C LYS A 3 -28.32 54.75 -1.00
N SER A 4 -28.67 53.79 -0.14
CA SER A 4 -27.76 52.68 0.24
C SER A 4 -27.55 51.75 -0.92
N ILE A 5 -26.37 51.76 -1.47
CA ILE A 5 -25.94 50.77 -2.47
C ILE A 5 -25.47 49.55 -1.68
N LEU A 6 -26.32 48.53 -1.68
CA LEU A 6 -25.95 47.18 -1.22
C LEU A 6 -25.01 46.54 -2.25
N ILE A 7 -23.73 46.55 -1.92
CA ILE A 7 -22.73 45.76 -2.68
C ILE A 7 -22.87 44.31 -2.23
N ILE A 8 -23.58 43.52 -3.01
CA ILE A 8 -23.62 42.08 -2.85
C ILE A 8 -22.28 41.54 -3.38
N SER A 9 -21.36 41.35 -2.44
CA SER A 9 -20.13 40.62 -2.74
C SER A 9 -20.46 39.15 -2.99
N PHE A 10 -20.55 38.76 -4.23
CA PHE A 10 -20.62 37.37 -4.65
C PHE A 10 -19.28 36.72 -4.30
N LEU A 11 -19.23 36.03 -3.16
CA LEU A 11 -18.15 35.09 -2.87
C LEU A 11 -18.25 33.97 -3.90
N SER A 12 -17.50 34.11 -4.99
CA SER A 12 -17.22 33.02 -5.90
C SER A 12 -16.40 31.99 -5.16
N PHE A 13 -17.09 31.01 -4.60
CA PHE A 13 -16.49 29.81 -4.05
C PHE A 13 -15.90 29.03 -5.26
N SER A 14 -14.65 29.34 -5.55
CA SER A 14 -13.88 28.58 -6.53
C SER A 14 -13.79 27.15 -6.03
N PHE A 15 -14.63 26.30 -6.61
CA PHE A 15 -14.50 24.85 -6.45
C PHE A 15 -13.18 24.46 -7.12
N ALA A 16 -12.11 24.48 -6.34
CA ALA A 16 -10.85 23.92 -6.78
C ALA A 16 -11.11 22.44 -7.05
N PRO A 17 -10.86 21.92 -8.26
CA PRO A 17 -10.93 20.50 -8.47
C PRO A 17 -9.94 19.88 -7.49
N PHE A 18 -10.41 18.95 -6.67
CA PHE A 18 -9.52 18.08 -5.89
C PHE A 18 -8.60 17.39 -6.89
N LEU A 19 -7.42 17.93 -7.01
CA LEU A 19 -6.33 17.27 -7.72
C LEU A 19 -6.06 16.00 -6.95
N ASN A 20 -6.54 14.89 -7.48
CA ASN A 20 -6.09 13.56 -7.12
C ASN A 20 -4.60 13.48 -7.45
N SER A 21 -3.77 14.02 -6.58
CA SER A 21 -2.35 13.74 -6.60
C SER A 21 -2.10 12.37 -5.95
N ALA A 22 -2.64 11.32 -6.55
CA ALA A 22 -1.97 10.06 -6.51
C ALA A 22 -0.75 10.21 -7.42
N GLU A 23 0.30 10.87 -6.94
CA GLU A 23 1.60 10.83 -7.58
C GLU A 23 2.16 9.41 -7.45
N GLY A 24 1.50 8.47 -8.13
CA GLY A 24 2.15 7.26 -8.53
C GLY A 24 3.27 7.68 -9.46
N GLY A 25 4.52 7.61 -8.98
CA GLY A 25 5.66 7.82 -9.85
C GLY A 25 5.47 6.96 -11.09
N PRO A 26 5.78 7.48 -12.28
CA PRO A 26 5.59 6.73 -13.52
C PRO A 26 6.34 5.41 -13.42
N CYS A 27 5.79 4.36 -14.01
CA CYS A 27 6.48 3.07 -14.17
C CYS A 27 7.68 3.21 -15.15
N LYS A 28 8.32 4.39 -15.19
CA LYS A 28 9.36 4.72 -16.16
C LYS A 28 10.50 3.72 -16.21
N ASP A 29 10.79 3.10 -15.08
CA ASP A 29 11.86 2.10 -14.99
C ASP A 29 11.43 0.73 -15.52
N TYR A 30 10.12 0.53 -15.75
CA TYR A 30 9.51 -0.74 -16.17
C TYR A 30 8.64 -0.61 -17.43
N GLY A 31 8.64 0.58 -18.07
CA GLY A 31 7.71 0.92 -19.17
C GLY A 31 6.39 1.49 -18.65
N ASP A 32 5.30 1.28 -19.38
CA ASP A 32 3.97 1.69 -18.94
C ASP A 32 3.45 0.77 -17.84
N CYS A 33 2.78 1.35 -16.84
CA CYS A 33 2.15 0.54 -15.80
C CYS A 33 1.03 -0.32 -16.38
N ASP A 34 1.04 -1.59 -16.04
CA ASP A 34 -0.12 -2.47 -16.26
C ASP A 34 -1.34 -1.87 -15.55
N GLN A 35 -2.43 -1.74 -16.27
CA GLN A 35 -3.66 -1.20 -15.66
C GLN A 35 -4.24 -2.20 -14.67
N PHE A 36 -4.25 -1.83 -13.40
CA PHE A 36 -4.81 -2.64 -12.33
C PHE A 36 -5.73 -1.82 -11.46
N LYS A 37 -7.00 -2.22 -11.42
CA LYS A 37 -8.01 -1.64 -10.54
C LYS A 37 -8.49 -2.71 -9.56
N PRO A 38 -8.11 -2.62 -8.28
CA PRO A 38 -8.56 -3.60 -7.29
C PRO A 38 -10.08 -3.53 -7.10
N ASP A 39 -10.73 -4.68 -7.01
CA ASP A 39 -12.11 -4.79 -6.60
C ASP A 39 -12.18 -4.92 -5.08
N LEU A 40 -12.47 -3.82 -4.40
CA LEU A 40 -12.56 -3.76 -2.95
C LEU A 40 -13.83 -4.41 -2.38
N ASN A 41 -14.78 -4.80 -3.23
CA ASN A 41 -15.98 -5.51 -2.81
C ASN A 41 -15.82 -7.04 -2.90
N ASN A 42 -14.78 -7.51 -3.58
CA ASN A 42 -14.49 -8.93 -3.69
C ASN A 42 -13.74 -9.44 -2.44
N MET A 43 -14.51 -9.65 -1.36
CA MET A 43 -13.97 -10.03 -0.06
C MET A 43 -13.14 -11.32 -0.13
N ALA A 44 -13.57 -12.31 -0.87
CA ALA A 44 -12.82 -13.56 -1.03
C ALA A 44 -11.44 -13.34 -1.69
N SER A 45 -11.33 -12.39 -2.61
CA SER A 45 -10.04 -12.02 -3.20
C SER A 45 -9.16 -11.27 -2.20
N LEU A 46 -9.72 -10.37 -1.41
CA LEU A 46 -8.99 -9.63 -0.38
C LEU A 46 -8.48 -10.55 0.72
N GLN A 47 -9.28 -11.52 1.16
CA GLN A 47 -8.89 -12.53 2.14
C GLN A 47 -7.74 -13.42 1.62
N ARG A 48 -7.78 -13.86 0.36
CA ARG A 48 -6.63 -14.55 -0.25
C ARG A 48 -5.39 -13.64 -0.34
N GLY A 49 -5.61 -12.35 -0.58
CA GLY A 49 -4.55 -11.34 -0.64
C GLY A 49 -3.81 -11.20 0.68
N VAL A 50 -4.53 -11.11 1.81
CA VAL A 50 -3.88 -11.04 3.12
C VAL A 50 -3.13 -12.33 3.45
N GLY A 51 -3.69 -13.50 3.16
CA GLY A 51 -2.99 -14.76 3.35
C GLY A 51 -1.70 -14.84 2.53
N THR A 52 -1.71 -14.34 1.28
CA THR A 52 -0.53 -14.24 0.44
C THR A 52 0.51 -13.28 1.03
N PHE A 53 0.06 -12.10 1.48
CA PHE A 53 0.93 -11.12 2.11
C PHE A 53 1.60 -11.68 3.37
N MET A 54 0.84 -12.31 4.25
CA MET A 54 1.36 -12.92 5.48
C MET A 54 2.39 -14.00 5.19
N LYS A 55 2.15 -14.80 4.16
CA LYS A 55 3.03 -15.92 3.80
C LYS A 55 4.35 -15.48 3.15
N TYR A 56 4.34 -14.44 2.32
CA TYR A 56 5.47 -14.11 1.44
C TYR A 56 6.12 -12.76 1.71
N CYS A 57 5.42 -11.83 2.36
CA CYS A 57 5.89 -10.46 2.50
C CYS A 57 6.11 -10.04 3.95
N TYR A 58 5.22 -10.47 4.85
CA TYR A 58 5.20 -9.97 6.22
C TYR A 58 6.47 -10.28 7.03
N SER A 59 7.16 -11.37 6.76
CA SER A 59 8.42 -11.67 7.44
C SER A 59 9.46 -10.56 7.32
N CYS A 60 9.39 -9.78 6.23
CA CYS A 60 10.31 -8.69 5.92
C CYS A 60 9.66 -7.30 5.91
N HIS A 61 8.39 -7.20 5.55
CA HIS A 61 7.70 -5.92 5.35
C HIS A 61 6.61 -5.71 6.39
N SER A 62 6.77 -4.69 7.21
CA SER A 62 5.76 -4.27 8.17
C SER A 62 4.57 -3.56 7.50
N LEU A 63 3.44 -3.59 8.21
CA LEU A 63 2.31 -2.70 8.04
C LEU A 63 2.12 -1.90 9.33
N LYS A 64 3.14 -1.15 9.74
CA LYS A 64 3.26 -0.53 11.07
C LYS A 64 2.19 0.53 11.42
N TYR A 65 1.36 0.94 10.45
CA TYR A 65 0.21 1.81 10.70
C TYR A 65 -1.12 1.03 10.72
N SER A 66 -1.06 -0.30 10.58
CA SER A 66 -2.21 -1.19 10.70
C SER A 66 -2.17 -1.96 12.01
N ARG A 67 -3.35 -2.29 12.51
CA ARG A 67 -3.52 -3.12 13.71
C ARG A 67 -4.16 -4.44 13.31
N TRP A 68 -3.78 -5.52 13.96
CA TRP A 68 -4.28 -6.86 13.67
C TRP A 68 -5.79 -6.95 13.64
N GLY A 69 -6.46 -6.55 14.72
CA GLY A 69 -7.92 -6.61 14.82
C GLY A 69 -8.63 -5.72 13.77
N ARG A 70 -8.02 -4.59 13.38
CA ARG A 70 -8.58 -3.75 12.32
C ARG A 70 -8.56 -4.47 10.98
N VAL A 71 -7.46 -5.14 10.64
CA VAL A 71 -7.33 -5.88 9.37
C VAL A 71 -8.29 -7.08 9.35
N ALA A 72 -8.40 -7.81 10.47
CA ALA A 72 -9.37 -8.90 10.59
C ALA A 72 -10.79 -8.41 10.33
N ASN A 73 -11.19 -7.31 10.97
CA ASN A 73 -12.53 -6.74 10.83
C ASN A 73 -12.81 -6.22 9.41
N ASP A 74 -11.89 -5.49 8.82
CA ASP A 74 -12.05 -4.95 7.46
C ASP A 74 -12.16 -6.06 6.41
N LEU A 75 -11.53 -7.20 6.65
CA LEU A 75 -11.58 -8.39 5.80
C LEU A 75 -12.71 -9.37 6.16
N GLN A 76 -13.52 -9.04 7.17
CA GLN A 76 -14.62 -9.90 7.65
C GLN A 76 -14.15 -11.32 7.99
N ILE A 77 -12.94 -11.46 8.51
CA ILE A 77 -12.41 -12.73 9.02
C ILE A 77 -12.71 -12.77 10.52
N PRO A 78 -13.32 -13.83 11.05
CA PRO A 78 -13.49 -14.00 12.49
C PRO A 78 -12.15 -13.85 13.21
N GLU A 79 -12.14 -13.08 14.31
CA GLU A 79 -10.89 -12.70 14.98
C GLU A 79 -10.11 -13.91 15.48
N ASP A 80 -10.80 -14.90 16.02
CA ASP A 80 -10.22 -16.18 16.46
C ASP A 80 -9.49 -16.90 15.32
N ILE A 81 -10.13 -17.00 14.15
CA ILE A 81 -9.54 -17.61 12.95
C ILE A 81 -8.36 -16.77 12.43
N PHE A 82 -8.50 -15.45 12.45
CA PHE A 82 -7.43 -14.56 11.99
C PHE A 82 -6.17 -14.71 12.84
N PHE A 83 -6.32 -14.72 14.16
CA PHE A 83 -5.20 -14.86 15.09
C PHE A 83 -4.60 -16.25 15.08
N GLU A 84 -5.41 -17.30 14.96
CA GLU A 84 -4.91 -18.67 14.92
C GLU A 84 -4.06 -18.96 13.66
N TYR A 85 -4.45 -18.43 12.48
CA TYR A 85 -3.86 -18.84 11.21
C TYR A 85 -2.99 -17.79 10.52
N LEU A 86 -3.16 -16.51 10.84
CA LEU A 86 -2.49 -15.43 10.12
C LEU A 86 -1.52 -14.61 10.97
N VAL A 87 -1.68 -14.59 12.29
CA VAL A 87 -0.79 -13.83 13.18
C VAL A 87 0.36 -14.73 13.63
N PRO A 88 1.62 -14.41 13.28
CA PRO A 88 2.76 -15.27 13.62
C PRO A 88 3.11 -15.23 15.11
N ASP A 89 2.87 -14.08 15.76
CA ASP A 89 3.12 -13.89 17.18
C ASP A 89 1.87 -14.25 17.98
N GLN A 90 1.95 -15.29 18.78
CA GLN A 90 0.83 -15.80 19.59
C GLN A 90 0.49 -14.90 20.78
N ASP A 91 1.40 -14.01 21.15
CA ASP A 91 1.20 -13.03 22.23
C ASP A 91 0.61 -11.71 21.72
N ALA A 92 0.52 -11.55 20.41
CA ALA A 92 -0.02 -10.34 19.80
C ALA A 92 -1.52 -10.20 20.03
N GLY A 93 -1.94 -9.01 20.40
CA GLY A 93 -3.34 -8.63 20.58
C GLY A 93 -3.94 -7.86 19.39
N PRO A 94 -5.26 -7.67 19.38
CA PRO A 94 -5.95 -6.99 18.27
C PRO A 94 -5.56 -5.52 18.12
N TYR A 95 -5.04 -4.90 19.16
CA TYR A 95 -4.60 -3.50 19.16
C TYR A 95 -3.13 -3.33 18.79
N ASP A 96 -2.38 -4.41 18.68
CA ASP A 96 -0.97 -4.34 18.35
C ASP A 96 -0.75 -4.04 16.88
N LEU A 97 0.38 -3.39 16.62
CA LEU A 97 0.77 -2.98 15.27
C LEU A 97 1.36 -4.17 14.52
N MET A 98 1.15 -4.20 13.22
CA MET A 98 1.69 -5.24 12.34
C MET A 98 3.15 -4.94 11.99
N VAL A 99 4.04 -5.13 12.95
CA VAL A 99 5.50 -4.95 12.78
C VAL A 99 6.13 -6.29 12.39
N ALA A 100 6.88 -6.30 11.30
CA ALA A 100 7.54 -7.51 10.82
C ALA A 100 8.69 -7.92 11.77
N PRO A 101 8.92 -9.20 11.98
CA PRO A 101 9.96 -9.70 12.89
C PRO A 101 11.37 -9.20 12.58
N ILE A 102 11.66 -8.95 11.30
CA ILE A 102 12.98 -8.43 10.88
C ILE A 102 13.30 -7.04 11.46
N HIS A 103 12.27 -6.25 11.78
CA HIS A 103 12.48 -4.93 12.39
C HIS A 103 12.89 -4.98 13.86
N GLU A 104 12.69 -6.11 14.52
CA GLU A 104 13.17 -6.33 15.89
C GLU A 104 14.68 -6.60 15.95
N LEU A 105 15.28 -6.93 14.81
CA LEU A 105 16.69 -7.25 14.69
C LEU A 105 17.60 -6.03 14.53
N GLU A 106 17.07 -4.80 14.56
CA GLU A 106 17.81 -3.54 14.39
C GLU A 106 18.78 -3.54 13.19
N ILE A 107 18.37 -4.12 12.09
CA ILE A 107 19.20 -4.25 10.89
C ILE A 107 19.24 -2.91 10.15
N ASP A 108 20.44 -2.42 9.86
CA ASP A 108 20.65 -1.33 8.93
C ASP A 108 20.04 -1.68 7.57
N ASN A 109 19.24 -0.78 7.00
CA ASN A 109 18.52 -0.99 5.74
C ASN A 109 17.40 -2.05 5.79
N ALA A 110 16.67 -2.14 6.91
CA ALA A 110 15.48 -2.96 6.98
C ALA A 110 14.50 -2.66 5.81
N PRO A 111 13.80 -3.69 5.29
CA PRO A 111 12.84 -3.50 4.21
C PRO A 111 11.78 -2.45 4.53
N PRO A 112 11.36 -1.64 3.54
CA PRO A 112 10.41 -0.56 3.78
C PRO A 112 9.05 -1.05 4.26
N ASP A 113 8.40 -0.24 5.09
CA ASP A 113 7.00 -0.43 5.47
C ASP A 113 6.07 -0.28 4.28
N LEU A 114 5.11 -1.17 4.13
CA LEU A 114 4.20 -1.21 2.98
C LEU A 114 2.80 -0.66 3.26
N THR A 115 2.50 -0.19 4.47
CA THR A 115 1.15 0.27 4.83
C THR A 115 0.59 1.31 3.86
N LEU A 116 1.41 2.26 3.44
CA LEU A 116 0.98 3.38 2.61
C LEU A 116 1.49 3.29 1.16
N VAL A 117 2.14 2.19 0.78
CA VAL A 117 2.78 2.09 -0.55
C VAL A 117 1.78 2.24 -1.69
N ALA A 118 0.61 1.61 -1.60
CA ALA A 118 -0.43 1.71 -2.63
C ALA A 118 -1.09 3.10 -2.71
N ARG A 119 -0.99 3.91 -1.64
CA ARG A 119 -1.44 5.32 -1.65
C ARG A 119 -0.38 6.25 -2.22
N LYS A 120 0.89 5.99 -1.91
CA LYS A 120 2.02 6.78 -2.39
C LYS A 120 2.31 6.52 -3.87
N ARG A 121 2.18 5.30 -4.30
CA ARG A 121 2.50 4.86 -5.68
C ARG A 121 1.22 4.48 -6.41
N THR A 122 0.47 3.94 -6.62
CA THR A 122 -0.79 3.45 -7.17
C THR A 122 -0.85 1.93 -7.09
N SER A 123 -2.04 1.38 -7.12
CA SER A 123 -2.22 -0.07 -7.20
C SER A 123 -1.63 -0.65 -8.49
N SER A 124 -1.74 0.08 -9.61
CA SER A 124 -1.14 -0.30 -10.88
C SER A 124 0.39 -0.35 -10.82
N TRP A 125 1.02 0.61 -10.12
CA TRP A 125 2.46 0.59 -9.91
C TRP A 125 2.91 -0.63 -9.08
N VAL A 126 2.24 -0.89 -7.96
CA VAL A 126 2.56 -2.04 -7.09
C VAL A 126 2.40 -3.35 -7.87
N TYR A 127 1.32 -3.46 -8.64
CA TYR A 127 1.05 -4.63 -9.47
C TYR A 127 2.14 -4.85 -10.53
N THR A 128 2.50 -3.79 -11.26
CA THR A 128 3.56 -3.85 -12.28
C THR A 128 4.90 -4.16 -11.66
N TYR A 129 5.23 -3.52 -10.53
CA TYR A 129 6.47 -3.77 -9.80
C TYR A 129 6.62 -5.25 -9.44
N LEU A 130 5.60 -5.86 -8.84
CA LEU A 130 5.65 -7.28 -8.46
C LEU A 130 5.79 -8.20 -9.68
N ARG A 131 5.18 -7.87 -10.81
CA ARG A 131 5.30 -8.63 -12.05
C ARG A 131 6.65 -8.45 -12.74
N ALA A 132 7.27 -7.29 -12.59
CA ALA A 132 8.57 -7.00 -13.20
C ALA A 132 9.67 -7.95 -12.72
N PHE A 133 9.62 -8.39 -11.46
CA PHE A 133 10.54 -9.41 -10.95
C PHE A 133 10.39 -10.75 -11.68
N TYR A 134 9.18 -11.08 -12.11
CA TYR A 134 8.93 -12.32 -12.83
C TYR A 134 9.39 -12.23 -14.30
N ALA A 135 9.15 -11.12 -14.96
CA ALA A 135 9.58 -10.88 -16.33
C ALA A 135 11.10 -10.86 -16.46
N VAL A 136 11.78 -10.30 -15.50
CA VAL A 136 13.26 -10.23 -15.43
C VAL A 136 13.87 -11.63 -15.24
N SER A 137 13.19 -12.56 -14.61
CA SER A 137 13.60 -13.95 -14.48
C SER A 137 13.77 -14.66 -15.84
N TYR A 138 13.03 -14.24 -16.86
CA TYR A 138 13.17 -14.81 -18.22
C TYR A 138 14.28 -14.20 -19.06
N THR A 139 14.79 -13.02 -18.67
CA THR A 139 15.75 -12.28 -19.50
C THR A 139 17.16 -12.27 -18.92
N HIS A 140 17.54 -13.18 -18.04
CA HIS A 140 18.79 -13.10 -17.30
C HIS A 140 19.02 -11.66 -16.77
N LEU A 141 18.75 -11.43 -15.51
CA LEU A 141 19.25 -10.26 -14.84
C LEU A 141 20.79 -10.28 -14.94
N THR A 142 21.30 -9.74 -15.99
CA THR A 142 22.57 -9.05 -15.85
C THR A 142 22.24 -7.82 -14.99
N LEU A 143 22.52 -7.90 -13.69
CA LEU A 143 22.72 -6.67 -12.91
C LEU A 143 23.55 -5.77 -13.80
N PRO A 144 23.16 -4.50 -14.02
CA PRO A 144 24.05 -3.56 -14.64
C PRO A 144 25.26 -3.48 -13.70
N THR A 145 26.26 -4.28 -13.98
CA THR A 145 27.59 -4.04 -13.47
C THR A 145 28.04 -2.74 -14.13
N ILE A 146 27.72 -1.64 -13.49
CA ILE A 146 28.39 -0.38 -13.76
C ILE A 146 29.79 -0.56 -13.18
N LEU A 147 30.61 -1.30 -13.91
CA LEU A 147 32.05 -1.18 -13.84
C LEU A 147 32.38 0.04 -14.67
N SER A 148 32.27 1.22 -14.03
CA SER A 148 32.99 2.40 -14.49
C SER A 148 34.46 2.14 -14.17
N VAL A 149 35.25 1.89 -15.21
CA VAL A 149 36.70 2.06 -15.16
C VAL A 149 36.96 3.54 -15.34
#